data_99429423121882b58b0145f4685a6f8c
#
_entry.id   99429423121882b58b0145f4685a6f8c
#
_cell.length_a   1.000
_cell.length_b   1.000
_cell.length_c   1.000
_cell.angle_alpha   90.00
_cell.angle_beta   90.00
_cell.angle_gamma   90.00
#
_symmetry.space_group_name_H-M   'P 1'
#
loop_
_entity.id
_entity.type
_entity.pdbx_description
1 polymer ?
#
loop_
_entity_poly.entity_id
_entity_poly.type
_entity_poly.pdbx_seq_one_letter_code
_entity_poly.pdbx_strand_id
1 'polypeptide(L)'
;AHWQAERGREGAVRSVVTRRRSRLSGVLRKQRGRLTLEPEDPRVVDPIDVVGQLPPEAFGMVVLADIVEYPIPGRPVVLVTIDRVIGPPGRIATETLKILIEHGVDPEFPPGVLAAATSVPTEVVPADLEGRADLRHLPFMTIDPPDARDFDDAVCMEAGADGAVRLHVAVADVSHYVREGDPFDVEAALRCFSCYLPDRAVPMLPVQLSSNICSLVPDADRLAMVVTMDVDARGAVTDAEVAASVIRSRARLSYEQAAVMLEHGRGPAEQRARVVELRALADRMRRVRLRRGAIELALPEVKVRLDEDDPERVRAVELARAKPEIARAYNLIEELMLAANEAVARIAGKARLPVLYRVHAAPDEERIERFCAVAGLLGIDVDPEVLRTPKAMQAFLRKIEKHPRRVPVNGLLLRALAQAEYSTANVGHFALASGGYLHFTSPIRRYADLVDHRVLKAYLRRSGGFAGPEPTPRLPERHVANAIASRASGREREVAQAERDAKAMLCAAFMRDRIGDRFEGTVAGLSQAGAYVTLDDPPVDGIIRRNALERETRETFVLDDLMARMTGERSGTTVGIGDRVIVELVDASIARRQIEFALIRRLAV
;
A
#
# COMPACT_ATOMS: atom_id res chain seq x y z
N ALA A 1 31.40 -16.13 15.43
CA ALA A 1 31.01 -16.71 14.14
C ALA A 1 32.22 -17.43 13.55
N HIS A 2 32.09 -18.73 13.29
CA HIS A 2 33.11 -19.53 12.60
C HIS A 2 32.78 -19.58 11.11
N TRP A 3 33.80 -19.52 10.28
CA TRP A 3 33.64 -19.59 8.82
C TRP A 3 34.06 -20.98 8.34
N GLN A 4 33.16 -21.71 7.71
CA GLN A 4 33.47 -22.93 6.97
C GLN A 4 33.14 -22.67 5.49
N ALA A 5 34.10 -22.90 4.60
CA ALA A 5 34.02 -22.56 3.19
C ALA A 5 32.83 -23.22 2.44
N GLU A 6 32.34 -24.36 2.94
CA GLU A 6 31.26 -25.15 2.33
C GLU A 6 29.87 -24.88 2.93
N ARG A 7 29.76 -24.23 4.11
CA ARG A 7 28.49 -24.04 4.84
C ARG A 7 28.14 -22.57 5.15
N GLY A 8 28.99 -21.63 4.78
CA GLY A 8 28.80 -20.22 5.08
C GLY A 8 29.16 -19.85 6.52
N ARG A 9 28.61 -18.72 7.01
CA ARG A 9 28.88 -18.25 8.38
C ARG A 9 28.00 -18.96 9.39
N GLU A 10 28.57 -19.62 10.35
CA GLU A 10 27.88 -20.22 11.49
C GLU A 10 28.02 -19.32 12.72
N GLY A 11 26.98 -19.23 13.53
CA GLY A 11 26.97 -18.47 14.78
C GLY A 11 26.06 -19.11 15.82
N ALA A 12 26.41 -18.92 17.09
CA ALA A 12 25.57 -19.33 18.20
C ALA A 12 24.90 -18.14 18.85
N VAL A 13 23.60 -18.26 19.15
CA VAL A 13 22.85 -17.25 19.90
C VAL A 13 23.32 -17.28 21.36
N ARG A 14 23.92 -16.19 21.86
CA ARG A 14 24.36 -16.05 23.25
C ARG A 14 23.25 -15.56 24.18
N SER A 15 22.44 -14.60 23.70
CA SER A 15 21.30 -14.03 24.44
C SER A 15 20.25 -13.48 23.50
N VAL A 16 19.01 -13.45 23.97
CA VAL A 16 17.91 -12.80 23.28
C VAL A 16 17.83 -11.38 23.82
N VAL A 17 18.08 -10.39 22.95
CA VAL A 17 18.04 -8.97 23.32
C VAL A 17 16.58 -8.46 23.34
N THR A 18 15.79 -8.87 22.35
CA THR A 18 14.38 -8.49 22.24
C THR A 18 13.59 -9.62 21.59
N ARG A 19 12.41 -9.90 22.11
CA ARG A 19 11.48 -10.86 21.51
C ARG A 19 10.58 -10.12 20.53
N ARG A 20 10.51 -10.59 19.29
CA ARG A 20 9.66 -9.98 18.26
C ARG A 20 8.17 -10.24 18.51
N ARG A 21 7.83 -11.39 19.05
CA ARG A 21 6.44 -11.79 19.33
C ARG A 21 6.20 -11.77 20.82
N SER A 22 5.24 -10.94 21.25
CA SER A 22 4.69 -10.95 22.61
C SER A 22 3.29 -11.55 22.65
N ARG A 23 2.68 -11.79 21.48
CA ARG A 23 1.31 -12.28 21.32
C ARG A 23 1.24 -13.45 20.34
N LEU A 24 0.25 -14.31 20.54
CA LEU A 24 -0.08 -15.44 19.67
C LEU A 24 -1.59 -15.49 19.45
N SER A 25 -2.00 -15.86 18.24
CA SER A 25 -3.38 -16.27 17.95
C SER A 25 -3.46 -17.78 17.78
N GLY A 26 -4.58 -18.35 18.13
CA GLY A 26 -4.84 -19.76 17.97
C GLY A 26 -6.22 -20.18 18.47
N VAL A 27 -6.57 -21.44 18.24
CA VAL A 27 -7.84 -21.99 18.72
C VAL A 27 -7.66 -22.57 20.12
N LEU A 28 -8.49 -22.10 21.07
CA LEU A 28 -8.47 -22.63 22.43
C LEU A 28 -9.08 -24.04 22.47
N ARG A 29 -8.28 -25.00 22.94
CA ARG A 29 -8.67 -26.41 23.04
C ARG A 29 -8.52 -26.91 24.47
N LYS A 30 -9.24 -27.97 24.77
CA LYS A 30 -9.03 -28.77 25.99
C LYS A 30 -8.55 -30.15 25.60
N GLN A 31 -7.31 -30.46 25.91
CA GLN A 31 -6.70 -31.75 25.61
C GLN A 31 -6.28 -32.44 26.93
N ARG A 32 -6.81 -33.64 27.20
CA ARG A 32 -6.49 -34.43 28.41
C ARG A 32 -6.57 -33.65 29.72
N GLY A 33 -7.59 -32.77 29.83
CA GLY A 33 -7.82 -31.95 31.02
C GLY A 33 -6.97 -30.66 31.11
N ARG A 34 -6.03 -30.44 30.20
CA ARG A 34 -5.24 -29.19 30.10
C ARG A 34 -5.84 -28.26 29.06
N LEU A 35 -5.66 -26.98 29.32
CA LEU A 35 -6.03 -25.91 28.39
C LEU A 35 -4.83 -25.62 27.50
N THR A 36 -4.98 -25.76 26.22
CA THR A 36 -3.93 -25.55 25.24
C THR A 36 -4.41 -24.60 24.16
N LEU A 37 -3.51 -23.77 23.67
CA LEU A 37 -3.72 -22.97 22.48
C LEU A 37 -3.13 -23.73 21.29
N GLU A 38 -3.98 -24.08 20.30
CA GLU A 38 -3.52 -24.65 19.03
C GLU A 38 -3.14 -23.49 18.11
N PRO A 39 -1.81 -23.24 17.92
CA PRO A 39 -1.36 -22.10 17.12
C PRO A 39 -1.66 -22.36 15.64
N GLU A 40 -2.08 -21.31 14.94
CA GLU A 40 -2.32 -21.39 13.51
C GLU A 40 -1.03 -21.19 12.70
N ASP A 41 0.00 -20.58 13.29
CA ASP A 41 1.32 -20.46 12.67
C ASP A 41 2.10 -21.77 12.79
N PRO A 42 2.33 -22.51 11.68
CA PRO A 42 3.02 -23.80 11.71
C PRO A 42 4.49 -23.71 12.16
N ARG A 43 5.03 -22.50 12.28
CA ARG A 43 6.40 -22.27 12.81
C ARG A 43 6.45 -22.31 14.33
N VAL A 44 5.29 -22.23 15.00
CA VAL A 44 5.17 -22.39 16.45
C VAL A 44 4.93 -23.87 16.73
N VAL A 45 6.00 -24.59 17.06
CA VAL A 45 5.99 -26.04 17.25
C VAL A 45 5.95 -26.44 18.74
N ASP A 46 6.30 -25.51 19.64
CA ASP A 46 6.28 -25.76 21.06
C ASP A 46 4.85 -25.82 21.61
N PRO A 47 4.55 -26.70 22.57
CA PRO A 47 3.27 -26.73 23.25
C PRO A 47 2.97 -25.38 23.92
N ILE A 48 1.71 -24.95 23.82
CA ILE A 48 1.25 -23.69 24.41
C ILE A 48 0.20 -24.00 25.47
N ASP A 49 0.56 -23.79 26.74
CA ASP A 49 -0.37 -23.93 27.86
C ASP A 49 -1.01 -22.58 28.20
N VAL A 50 -2.30 -22.60 28.42
CA VAL A 50 -3.05 -21.38 28.79
C VAL A 50 -3.20 -21.33 30.31
N VAL A 51 -2.84 -20.17 30.88
CA VAL A 51 -2.94 -19.89 32.33
C VAL A 51 -3.89 -18.71 32.58
N GLY A 52 -4.41 -18.60 33.81
CA GLY A 52 -5.30 -17.52 34.19
C GLY A 52 -6.79 -17.83 33.97
N GLN A 53 -7.63 -16.81 34.10
CA GLN A 53 -9.08 -16.93 33.94
C GLN A 53 -9.43 -16.95 32.45
N LEU A 54 -10.42 -17.78 32.10
CA LEU A 54 -10.92 -17.90 30.74
C LEU A 54 -12.30 -17.27 30.62
N PRO A 55 -12.56 -16.50 29.56
CA PRO A 55 -13.93 -16.18 29.16
C PRO A 55 -14.68 -17.50 28.85
N PRO A 56 -15.94 -17.65 29.35
CA PRO A 56 -16.71 -18.88 29.15
C PRO A 56 -16.89 -19.29 27.67
N GLU A 57 -16.96 -18.27 26.80
CA GLU A 57 -17.15 -18.40 25.35
C GLU A 57 -15.88 -18.71 24.57
N ALA A 58 -14.70 -18.77 25.22
CA ALA A 58 -13.42 -18.91 24.52
C ALA A 58 -13.17 -20.31 23.92
N PHE A 59 -13.88 -21.33 24.41
CA PHE A 59 -13.64 -22.71 23.94
C PHE A 59 -14.05 -22.92 22.48
N GLY A 60 -13.11 -23.45 21.70
CA GLY A 60 -13.30 -23.70 20.28
C GLY A 60 -13.22 -22.44 19.42
N MET A 61 -13.02 -21.28 20.04
CA MET A 61 -12.87 -20.01 19.36
C MET A 61 -11.40 -19.69 19.09
N VAL A 62 -11.17 -18.88 18.11
CA VAL A 62 -9.88 -18.19 17.91
C VAL A 62 -9.75 -17.13 18.98
N VAL A 63 -8.63 -17.14 19.69
CA VAL A 63 -8.31 -16.18 20.75
C VAL A 63 -6.98 -15.50 20.48
N LEU A 64 -6.84 -14.27 21.00
CA LEU A 64 -5.57 -13.59 21.12
C LEU A 64 -5.04 -13.83 22.52
N ALA A 65 -3.78 -14.21 22.63
CA ALA A 65 -3.12 -14.53 23.87
C ALA A 65 -1.79 -13.80 24.02
N ASP A 66 -1.55 -13.23 25.19
CA ASP A 66 -0.26 -12.63 25.56
C ASP A 66 0.71 -13.73 26.06
N ILE A 67 1.94 -13.70 25.61
CA ILE A 67 2.99 -14.63 26.07
C ILE A 67 3.51 -14.17 27.43
N VAL A 68 3.27 -14.98 28.46
CA VAL A 68 3.74 -14.75 29.83
C VAL A 68 5.14 -15.35 30.04
N GLU A 69 5.36 -16.57 29.53
CA GLU A 69 6.66 -17.22 29.59
C GLU A 69 7.03 -17.82 28.22
N TYR A 70 8.26 -17.57 27.80
CA TYR A 70 8.83 -18.18 26.59
C TYR A 70 9.46 -19.53 26.89
N PRO A 71 9.55 -20.44 25.91
CA PRO A 71 10.19 -21.73 26.08
C PRO A 71 11.68 -21.54 26.43
N ILE A 72 12.14 -22.36 27.36
CA ILE A 72 13.56 -22.42 27.78
C ILE A 72 14.10 -23.85 27.64
N PRO A 73 15.43 -24.06 27.54
CA PRO A 73 16.01 -25.37 27.54
C PRO A 73 15.56 -26.17 28.77
N GLY A 74 15.04 -27.39 28.58
CA GLY A 74 14.49 -28.25 29.62
C GLY A 74 13.00 -28.02 29.94
N ARG A 75 12.40 -26.92 29.49
CA ARG A 75 10.96 -26.65 29.57
C ARG A 75 10.46 -26.03 28.25
N PRO A 76 10.28 -26.81 27.19
CA PRO A 76 9.86 -26.32 25.88
C PRO A 76 8.33 -26.09 25.83
N VAL A 77 7.81 -25.23 26.72
CA VAL A 77 6.39 -24.88 26.80
C VAL A 77 6.28 -23.35 26.83
N VAL A 78 5.39 -22.82 26.00
CA VAL A 78 5.00 -21.41 26.03
C VAL A 78 3.82 -21.27 26.98
N LEU A 79 3.88 -20.34 27.95
CA LEU A 79 2.73 -19.99 28.77
C LEU A 79 2.09 -18.71 28.26
N VAL A 80 0.77 -18.73 28.11
CA VAL A 80 -0.01 -17.58 27.64
C VAL A 80 -1.21 -17.29 28.53
N THR A 81 -1.63 -16.04 28.57
CA THR A 81 -2.93 -15.60 29.10
C THR A 81 -3.79 -15.13 27.94
N ILE A 82 -5.11 -15.40 28.02
CA ILE A 82 -6.03 -14.93 26.99
C ILE A 82 -6.30 -13.44 27.20
N ASP A 83 -6.01 -12.64 26.16
CA ASP A 83 -6.33 -11.21 26.11
C ASP A 83 -7.79 -11.01 25.69
N ARG A 84 -8.18 -11.59 24.54
CA ARG A 84 -9.58 -11.51 24.06
C ARG A 84 -9.96 -12.68 23.16
N VAL A 85 -11.27 -12.93 23.07
CA VAL A 85 -11.87 -13.86 22.10
C VAL A 85 -12.07 -13.11 20.79
N ILE A 86 -11.57 -13.67 19.67
CA ILE A 86 -11.70 -13.09 18.34
C ILE A 86 -12.99 -13.56 17.66
N GLY A 87 -13.26 -14.86 17.68
CA GLY A 87 -14.48 -15.44 17.12
C GLY A 87 -14.34 -16.87 16.63
N PRO A 88 -15.36 -17.43 15.97
CA PRO A 88 -15.32 -18.78 15.43
C PRO A 88 -14.27 -18.92 14.32
N PRO A 89 -13.48 -20.01 14.30
CA PRO A 89 -12.47 -20.23 13.26
C PRO A 89 -13.12 -20.37 11.87
N GLY A 90 -12.42 -19.89 10.84
CA GLY A 90 -12.83 -20.03 9.45
C GLY A 90 -13.94 -19.08 8.99
N ARG A 91 -14.36 -18.12 9.83
CA ARG A 91 -15.25 -17.02 9.43
C ARG A 91 -14.42 -15.86 8.89
N ILE A 92 -14.88 -15.20 7.81
CA ILE A 92 -14.18 -14.07 7.19
C ILE A 92 -13.93 -12.96 8.23
N ALA A 93 -14.95 -12.61 9.03
CA ALA A 93 -14.81 -11.58 10.05
C ALA A 93 -13.74 -11.91 11.10
N THR A 94 -13.66 -13.16 11.55
CA THR A 94 -12.65 -13.64 12.51
C THR A 94 -11.25 -13.58 11.92
N GLU A 95 -11.09 -14.09 10.70
CA GLU A 95 -9.81 -14.13 10.02
C GLU A 95 -9.29 -12.71 9.66
N THR A 96 -10.21 -11.81 9.26
CA THR A 96 -9.88 -10.40 9.02
C THR A 96 -9.35 -9.73 10.30
N LEU A 97 -10.05 -9.90 11.44
CA LEU A 97 -9.62 -9.33 12.71
C LEU A 97 -8.26 -9.91 13.16
N LYS A 98 -8.06 -11.21 12.97
CA LYS A 98 -6.78 -11.85 13.23
C LYS A 98 -5.64 -11.27 12.39
N ILE A 99 -5.86 -11.07 11.08
CA ILE A 99 -4.88 -10.44 10.19
C ILE A 99 -4.50 -9.05 10.68
N LEU A 100 -5.49 -8.22 11.02
CA LEU A 100 -5.25 -6.88 11.55
C LEU A 100 -4.37 -6.91 12.80
N ILE A 101 -4.70 -7.78 13.76
CA ILE A 101 -3.95 -7.93 15.01
C ILE A 101 -2.51 -8.43 14.74
N GLU A 102 -2.32 -9.43 13.87
CA GLU A 102 -1.00 -9.95 13.52
C GLU A 102 -0.06 -8.89 12.96
N HIS A 103 -0.62 -7.93 12.24
CA HIS A 103 0.13 -6.80 11.66
C HIS A 103 0.10 -5.53 12.52
N GLY A 104 -0.41 -5.63 13.75
CA GLY A 104 -0.47 -4.51 14.70
C GLY A 104 -1.38 -3.38 14.24
N VAL A 105 -2.40 -3.68 13.43
CA VAL A 105 -3.44 -2.74 13.03
C VAL A 105 -4.64 -2.92 13.96
N ASP A 106 -4.84 -1.97 14.88
CA ASP A 106 -6.00 -2.02 15.77
C ASP A 106 -7.20 -1.36 15.07
N PRO A 107 -8.33 -2.06 14.89
CA PRO A 107 -9.53 -1.47 14.28
C PRO A 107 -10.20 -0.43 15.19
N GLU A 108 -9.95 -0.46 16.50
CA GLU A 108 -10.55 0.43 17.48
C GLU A 108 -9.59 1.55 17.89
N PHE A 109 -10.14 2.69 18.22
CA PHE A 109 -9.39 3.79 18.83
C PHE A 109 -9.41 3.68 20.35
N PRO A 110 -8.31 4.07 21.05
CA PRO A 110 -8.30 4.13 22.50
C PRO A 110 -9.40 5.05 23.04
N PRO A 111 -9.98 4.75 24.22
CA PRO A 111 -11.06 5.56 24.82
C PRO A 111 -10.72 7.05 24.95
N GLY A 112 -9.46 7.39 25.26
CA GLY A 112 -9.00 8.78 25.34
C GLY A 112 -9.06 9.52 24.00
N VAL A 113 -8.75 8.84 22.89
CA VAL A 113 -8.86 9.38 21.53
C VAL A 113 -10.32 9.60 21.15
N LEU A 114 -11.19 8.61 21.45
CA LEU A 114 -12.63 8.73 21.20
C LEU A 114 -13.27 9.86 22.03
N ALA A 115 -12.88 10.00 23.29
CA ALA A 115 -13.33 11.11 24.13
C ALA A 115 -12.88 12.48 23.56
N ALA A 116 -11.62 12.60 23.13
CA ALA A 116 -11.14 13.82 22.48
C ALA A 116 -11.90 14.12 21.18
N ALA A 117 -12.27 13.10 20.41
CA ALA A 117 -12.99 13.24 19.15
C ALA A 117 -14.38 13.86 19.31
N THR A 118 -15.03 13.72 20.48
CA THR A 118 -16.32 14.35 20.74
C THR A 118 -16.25 15.88 20.82
N SER A 119 -15.06 16.44 21.08
CA SER A 119 -14.81 17.87 21.19
C SER A 119 -14.31 18.52 19.89
N VAL A 120 -14.14 17.73 18.82
CA VAL A 120 -13.73 18.24 17.51
C VAL A 120 -14.84 19.09 16.90
N PRO A 121 -14.56 20.33 16.42
CA PRO A 121 -15.57 21.16 15.79
C PRO A 121 -16.06 20.51 14.47
N THR A 122 -17.31 20.76 14.15
CA THR A 122 -17.91 20.30 12.88
C THR A 122 -17.81 21.31 11.76
N GLU A 123 -17.48 22.56 12.09
CA GLU A 123 -17.38 23.68 11.17
C GLU A 123 -16.13 24.52 11.46
N VAL A 124 -15.63 25.20 10.45
CA VAL A 124 -14.54 26.17 10.57
C VAL A 124 -15.06 27.42 11.26
N VAL A 125 -14.41 27.86 12.34
CA VAL A 125 -14.80 29.07 13.06
C VAL A 125 -14.02 30.30 12.57
N PRO A 126 -14.54 31.53 12.75
CA PRO A 126 -13.89 32.76 12.27
C PRO A 126 -12.43 32.90 12.71
N ALA A 127 -12.07 32.46 13.90
CA ALA A 127 -10.70 32.50 14.40
C ALA A 127 -9.73 31.63 13.58
N ASP A 128 -10.22 30.54 12.98
CA ASP A 128 -9.39 29.64 12.14
C ASP A 128 -9.02 30.28 10.79
N LEU A 129 -9.74 31.34 10.38
CA LEU A 129 -9.52 32.04 9.12
C LEU A 129 -8.41 33.10 9.20
N GLU A 130 -8.01 33.45 10.41
CA GLU A 130 -7.05 34.53 10.64
C GLU A 130 -5.68 34.19 9.99
N GLY A 131 -5.17 35.11 9.16
CA GLY A 131 -3.89 34.97 8.47
C GLY A 131 -3.87 33.95 7.34
N ARG A 132 -5.00 33.33 6.98
CA ARG A 132 -5.13 32.42 5.84
C ARG A 132 -5.50 33.15 4.55
N ALA A 133 -5.03 32.63 3.42
CA ALA A 133 -5.49 33.10 2.12
C ALA A 133 -6.94 32.65 1.88
N ASP A 134 -7.82 33.59 1.53
CA ASP A 134 -9.20 33.27 1.17
C ASP A 134 -9.33 32.88 -0.30
N LEU A 135 -9.39 31.59 -0.55
CA LEU A 135 -9.54 31.00 -1.89
C LEU A 135 -10.94 30.40 -2.12
N ARG A 136 -11.94 30.78 -1.32
CA ARG A 136 -13.32 30.28 -1.44
C ARG A 136 -14.01 30.72 -2.74
N HIS A 137 -13.49 31.74 -3.41
CA HIS A 137 -13.96 32.19 -4.72
C HIS A 137 -13.54 31.25 -5.86
N LEU A 138 -12.44 30.48 -5.67
CA LEU A 138 -11.96 29.54 -6.67
C LEU A 138 -12.84 28.27 -6.71
N PRO A 139 -13.08 27.72 -7.90
CA PRO A 139 -14.02 26.62 -8.10
C PRO A 139 -13.34 25.26 -7.90
N PHE A 140 -12.84 25.01 -6.72
CA PHE A 140 -12.29 23.71 -6.36
C PHE A 140 -13.30 22.56 -6.52
N MET A 141 -12.82 21.40 -6.90
CA MET A 141 -13.58 20.14 -6.92
C MET A 141 -12.73 18.98 -6.45
N THR A 142 -13.36 17.98 -5.83
CA THR A 142 -12.74 16.70 -5.49
C THR A 142 -13.14 15.63 -6.50
N ILE A 143 -12.26 14.66 -6.80
CA ILE A 143 -12.52 13.51 -7.68
C ILE A 143 -11.94 12.26 -7.02
N ASP A 144 -12.82 11.40 -6.47
CA ASP A 144 -12.46 10.32 -5.56
C ASP A 144 -13.22 9.03 -5.91
N PRO A 145 -12.90 7.88 -5.27
CA PRO A 145 -13.76 6.70 -5.33
C PRO A 145 -15.19 6.99 -4.87
N PRO A 146 -16.21 6.28 -5.38
CA PRO A 146 -17.61 6.58 -5.05
C PRO A 146 -17.94 6.40 -3.56
N ASP A 147 -17.25 5.52 -2.88
CA ASP A 147 -17.39 5.17 -1.46
C ASP A 147 -16.48 5.98 -0.51
N ALA A 148 -15.56 6.79 -1.04
CA ALA A 148 -14.70 7.66 -0.25
C ALA A 148 -15.50 8.72 0.52
N ARG A 149 -15.05 9.02 1.75
CA ARG A 149 -15.60 10.05 2.63
C ARG A 149 -14.53 11.01 3.17
N ASP A 150 -13.28 10.67 2.99
CA ASP A 150 -12.08 11.36 3.44
C ASP A 150 -11.39 12.03 2.24
N PHE A 151 -11.99 13.16 1.79
CA PHE A 151 -11.48 13.90 0.63
C PHE A 151 -10.25 14.70 1.04
N ASP A 152 -9.07 14.13 0.79
CA ASP A 152 -7.78 14.73 1.12
C ASP A 152 -7.44 15.92 0.23
N ASP A 153 -7.81 15.87 -1.06
CA ASP A 153 -7.39 16.84 -2.06
C ASP A 153 -8.53 17.39 -2.90
N ALA A 154 -8.40 18.65 -3.30
CA ALA A 154 -9.28 19.32 -4.25
C ALA A 154 -8.44 20.14 -5.24
N VAL A 155 -8.90 20.20 -6.48
CA VAL A 155 -8.17 20.81 -7.57
C VAL A 155 -8.98 21.87 -8.30
N CYS A 156 -8.33 22.92 -8.75
CA CYS A 156 -8.85 23.86 -9.73
C CYS A 156 -7.72 24.48 -10.53
N MET A 157 -8.04 25.13 -11.64
CA MET A 157 -7.09 25.86 -12.46
C MET A 157 -7.67 27.15 -12.99
N GLU A 158 -6.77 28.10 -13.24
CA GLU A 158 -7.06 29.36 -13.90
C GLU A 158 -6.25 29.44 -15.20
N ALA A 159 -6.88 29.92 -16.28
CA ALA A 159 -6.19 30.12 -17.54
C ALA A 159 -5.22 31.29 -17.43
N GLY A 160 -3.98 31.09 -17.89
CA GLY A 160 -2.97 32.12 -18.03
C GLY A 160 -2.82 32.58 -19.49
N ALA A 161 -1.82 33.44 -19.73
CA ALA A 161 -1.48 33.86 -21.09
C ALA A 161 -0.80 32.73 -21.88
N ASP A 162 -0.90 32.77 -23.19
CA ASP A 162 -0.16 31.91 -24.14
C ASP A 162 -0.26 30.39 -23.86
N GLY A 163 -1.42 29.94 -23.30
CA GLY A 163 -1.67 28.53 -22.96
C GLY A 163 -1.00 28.06 -21.67
N ALA A 164 -0.38 28.95 -20.91
CA ALA A 164 0.02 28.70 -19.53
C ALA A 164 -1.20 28.56 -18.62
N VAL A 165 -1.03 27.95 -17.46
CA VAL A 165 -2.11 27.68 -16.50
C VAL A 165 -1.56 27.89 -15.09
N ARG A 166 -2.38 28.46 -14.22
CA ARG A 166 -2.15 28.46 -12.78
C ARG A 166 -2.99 27.35 -12.17
N LEU A 167 -2.30 26.29 -11.71
CA LEU A 167 -2.92 25.11 -11.09
C LEU A 167 -2.89 25.25 -9.58
N HIS A 168 -4.04 25.03 -8.94
CA HIS A 168 -4.18 25.01 -7.49
C HIS A 168 -4.54 23.60 -7.03
N VAL A 169 -3.72 23.05 -6.14
CA VAL A 169 -3.94 21.78 -5.44
C VAL A 169 -4.13 22.09 -3.96
N ALA A 170 -5.36 22.00 -3.50
CA ALA A 170 -5.69 22.16 -2.08
C ALA A 170 -5.64 20.81 -1.40
N VAL A 171 -4.97 20.73 -0.26
CA VAL A 171 -4.85 19.54 0.57
C VAL A 171 -5.37 19.85 1.96
N ALA A 172 -6.19 18.97 2.51
CA ALA A 172 -6.80 19.12 3.83
C ALA A 172 -5.75 19.50 4.89
N ASP A 173 -5.98 20.60 5.61
CA ASP A 173 -5.06 21.06 6.66
C ASP A 173 -5.30 20.31 7.98
N VAL A 174 -5.04 19.00 7.96
CA VAL A 174 -5.16 18.13 9.14
C VAL A 174 -4.31 18.62 10.30
N SER A 175 -3.17 19.26 10.00
CA SER A 175 -2.24 19.76 11.00
C SER A 175 -2.76 20.93 11.86
N HIS A 176 -3.90 21.52 11.48
CA HIS A 176 -4.62 22.48 12.31
C HIS A 176 -5.32 21.79 13.49
N TYR A 177 -5.96 20.66 13.23
CA TYR A 177 -6.77 19.92 14.19
C TYR A 177 -5.99 18.87 14.98
N VAL A 178 -4.95 18.30 14.36
CA VAL A 178 -4.07 17.28 14.95
C VAL A 178 -2.73 17.93 15.28
N ARG A 179 -2.54 18.32 16.53
CA ARG A 179 -1.34 19.03 16.99
C ARG A 179 -0.31 18.06 17.54
N GLU A 180 0.97 18.42 17.43
CA GLU A 180 2.07 17.60 17.94
C GLU A 180 1.87 17.29 19.44
N GLY A 181 1.85 16.00 19.78
CA GLY A 181 1.74 15.48 21.14
C GLY A 181 0.31 15.41 21.70
N ASP A 182 -0.72 15.80 20.94
CA ASP A 182 -2.10 15.59 21.37
C ASP A 182 -2.53 14.11 21.21
N PRO A 183 -3.67 13.69 21.77
CA PRO A 183 -4.13 12.30 21.67
C PRO A 183 -4.26 11.78 20.23
N PHE A 184 -4.65 12.64 19.28
CA PHE A 184 -4.79 12.27 17.88
C PHE A 184 -3.44 12.08 17.22
N ASP A 185 -2.47 12.94 17.52
CA ASP A 185 -1.11 12.84 17.00
C ASP A 185 -0.40 11.58 17.49
N VAL A 186 -0.51 11.30 18.78
CA VAL A 186 0.08 10.10 19.40
C VAL A 186 -0.47 8.85 18.72
N GLU A 187 -1.78 8.76 18.51
CA GLU A 187 -2.42 7.62 17.86
C GLU A 187 -2.08 7.55 16.37
N ALA A 188 -2.13 8.69 15.66
CA ALA A 188 -1.75 8.76 14.25
C ALA A 188 -0.29 8.36 14.02
N ALA A 189 0.62 8.73 14.93
CA ALA A 189 2.03 8.33 14.88
C ALA A 189 2.24 6.83 15.12
N LEU A 190 1.35 6.17 15.88
CA LEU A 190 1.37 4.71 16.08
C LEU A 190 0.82 3.98 14.85
N ARG A 191 -0.30 4.43 14.31
CA ARG A 191 -0.92 3.86 13.10
C ARG A 191 -0.10 4.13 11.84
N CYS A 192 0.41 5.31 11.66
CA CYS A 192 1.09 5.88 10.49
C CYS A 192 0.26 5.91 9.20
N PHE A 193 -0.65 4.97 9.00
CA PHE A 193 -1.47 4.84 7.78
C PHE A 193 -2.88 4.39 8.11
N SER A 194 -3.84 4.79 7.28
CA SER A 194 -5.11 4.07 7.17
C SER A 194 -4.85 2.73 6.45
N CYS A 195 -5.58 1.68 6.84
CA CYS A 195 -5.51 0.35 6.24
C CYS A 195 -6.82 0.08 5.49
N TYR A 196 -6.72 -0.27 4.19
CA TYR A 196 -7.89 -0.48 3.33
C TYR A 196 -8.05 -1.94 2.97
N LEU A 197 -8.96 -2.61 3.65
CA LEU A 197 -9.32 -4.00 3.37
C LEU A 197 -10.52 -4.05 2.41
N PRO A 198 -10.75 -5.17 1.72
CA PRO A 198 -11.91 -5.28 0.82
C PRO A 198 -13.27 -5.14 1.51
N ASP A 199 -13.35 -5.44 2.82
CA ASP A 199 -14.58 -5.39 3.62
C ASP A 199 -14.72 -4.12 4.47
N ARG A 200 -13.61 -3.44 4.77
CA ARG A 200 -13.60 -2.25 5.65
C ARG A 200 -12.35 -1.42 5.49
N ALA A 201 -12.42 -0.16 5.95
CA ALA A 201 -11.26 0.67 6.19
C ALA A 201 -11.00 0.81 7.70
N VAL A 202 -9.74 0.73 8.12
CA VAL A 202 -9.28 1.08 9.47
C VAL A 202 -8.56 2.42 9.35
N PRO A 203 -9.20 3.54 9.74
CA PRO A 203 -8.66 4.86 9.50
C PRO A 203 -7.51 5.21 10.45
N MET A 204 -6.60 6.08 10.01
CA MET A 204 -5.54 6.64 10.83
C MET A 204 -6.09 7.61 11.88
N LEU A 205 -7.12 8.34 11.56
CA LEU A 205 -7.77 9.35 12.40
C LEU A 205 -9.24 9.01 12.63
N PRO A 206 -9.83 9.38 13.78
CA PRO A 206 -11.27 9.22 14.02
C PRO A 206 -12.12 9.88 12.94
N VAL A 207 -13.32 9.35 12.72
CA VAL A 207 -14.25 9.78 11.65
C VAL A 207 -14.64 11.27 11.77
N GLN A 208 -14.66 11.82 12.98
CA GLN A 208 -14.92 13.24 13.25
C GLN A 208 -13.88 14.15 12.60
N LEU A 209 -12.65 13.65 12.46
CA LEU A 209 -11.57 14.33 11.73
C LEU A 209 -11.57 13.90 10.28
N SER A 210 -11.41 12.60 10.01
CA SER A 210 -11.11 12.09 8.68
C SER A 210 -12.23 12.29 7.66
N SER A 211 -13.49 12.11 8.08
CA SER A 211 -14.65 12.18 7.15
C SER A 211 -15.53 13.42 7.37
N ASN A 212 -15.17 14.29 8.32
CA ASN A 212 -15.93 15.50 8.62
C ASN A 212 -15.07 16.75 8.44
N ILE A 213 -14.49 17.29 9.55
CA ILE A 213 -13.89 18.64 9.54
C ILE A 213 -12.68 18.76 8.61
N CYS A 214 -11.85 17.70 8.48
CA CYS A 214 -10.71 17.69 7.58
C CYS A 214 -11.11 17.40 6.12
N SER A 215 -12.17 16.61 5.89
CA SER A 215 -12.59 16.23 4.54
C SER A 215 -13.06 17.43 3.71
N LEU A 216 -12.53 17.62 2.52
CA LEU A 216 -12.84 18.77 1.63
C LEU A 216 -14.21 18.60 0.94
N VAL A 217 -15.23 18.37 1.76
CA VAL A 217 -16.62 18.18 1.30
C VAL A 217 -17.15 19.40 0.56
N PRO A 218 -18.09 19.24 -0.41
CA PRO A 218 -18.63 20.35 -1.17
C PRO A 218 -19.46 21.30 -0.28
N ASP A 219 -19.50 22.57 -0.71
CA ASP A 219 -20.31 23.66 -0.15
C ASP A 219 -20.05 24.01 1.33
N ALA A 220 -18.96 23.51 1.90
CA ALA A 220 -18.52 23.84 3.25
C ALA A 220 -17.15 24.53 3.22
N ASP A 221 -16.92 25.48 4.15
CA ASP A 221 -15.59 26.05 4.35
C ASP A 221 -14.68 25.00 4.97
N ARG A 222 -13.50 24.83 4.39
CA ARG A 222 -12.49 23.89 4.86
C ARG A 222 -11.11 24.52 4.84
N LEU A 223 -10.34 24.20 5.87
CA LEU A 223 -8.94 24.63 5.94
C LEU A 223 -8.09 23.74 5.07
N ALA A 224 -7.24 24.36 4.27
CA ALA A 224 -6.36 23.65 3.35
C ALA A 224 -4.95 24.25 3.32
N MET A 225 -3.96 23.42 3.04
CA MET A 225 -2.67 23.84 2.54
C MET A 225 -2.74 23.80 1.02
N VAL A 226 -2.63 24.94 0.35
CA VAL A 226 -2.78 25.05 -1.10
C VAL A 226 -1.42 25.21 -1.75
N VAL A 227 -1.11 24.31 -2.69
CA VAL A 227 0.03 24.43 -3.59
C VAL A 227 -0.44 25.08 -4.88
N THR A 228 0.04 26.28 -5.15
CA THR A 228 -0.21 27.01 -6.40
C THR A 228 1.00 26.83 -7.32
N MET A 229 0.78 26.38 -8.54
CA MET A 229 1.82 26.08 -9.52
C MET A 229 1.56 26.82 -10.83
N ASP A 230 2.55 27.56 -11.30
CA ASP A 230 2.54 28.08 -12.66
C ASP A 230 3.05 27.02 -13.62
N VAL A 231 2.21 26.63 -14.59
CA VAL A 231 2.50 25.57 -15.54
C VAL A 231 2.51 26.14 -16.95
N ASP A 232 3.61 25.94 -17.68
CA ASP A 232 3.76 26.43 -19.05
C ASP A 232 2.86 25.66 -20.06
N ALA A 233 2.79 26.18 -21.29
CA ALA A 233 2.01 25.55 -22.36
C ALA A 233 2.43 24.11 -22.68
N ARG A 234 3.66 23.68 -22.31
CA ARG A 234 4.19 22.34 -22.52
C ARG A 234 3.88 21.40 -21.38
N GLY A 235 3.36 21.91 -20.23
CA GLY A 235 3.05 21.16 -19.01
C GLY A 235 4.17 21.08 -18.00
N ALA A 236 5.21 21.92 -18.12
CA ALA A 236 6.27 22.00 -17.12
C ALA A 236 5.91 23.02 -16.02
N VAL A 237 6.09 22.61 -14.75
CA VAL A 237 5.93 23.50 -13.60
C VAL A 237 7.12 24.44 -13.54
N THR A 238 6.90 25.73 -13.75
CA THR A 238 7.94 26.76 -13.79
C THR A 238 8.17 27.42 -12.44
N ASP A 239 7.09 27.63 -11.67
CA ASP A 239 7.14 28.15 -10.32
C ASP A 239 6.09 27.50 -9.43
N ALA A 240 6.27 27.57 -8.11
CA ALA A 240 5.31 27.04 -7.15
C ALA A 240 5.45 27.74 -5.80
N GLU A 241 4.30 27.95 -5.15
CA GLU A 241 4.19 28.46 -3.80
C GLU A 241 3.22 27.62 -2.96
N VAL A 242 3.34 27.70 -1.64
CA VAL A 242 2.43 27.04 -0.67
C VAL A 242 1.84 28.10 0.25
N ALA A 243 0.54 28.00 0.50
CA ALA A 243 -0.14 28.89 1.44
C ALA A 243 -1.10 28.11 2.33
N ALA A 244 -1.19 28.52 3.62
CA ALA A 244 -2.30 28.11 4.47
C ALA A 244 -3.54 28.90 4.04
N SER A 245 -4.62 28.20 3.71
CA SER A 245 -5.77 28.80 3.02
C SER A 245 -7.10 28.32 3.61
N VAL A 246 -8.19 29.00 3.27
CA VAL A 246 -9.54 28.48 3.37
C VAL A 246 -10.12 28.33 1.96
N ILE A 247 -10.74 27.20 1.71
CA ILE A 247 -11.40 26.89 0.44
C ILE A 247 -12.87 26.51 0.66
N ARG A 248 -13.64 26.50 -0.45
CA ARG A 248 -14.97 25.88 -0.48
C ARG A 248 -15.07 25.09 -1.78
N SER A 249 -15.04 23.77 -1.68
CA SER A 249 -15.23 22.89 -2.84
C SER A 249 -16.62 23.11 -3.43
N ARG A 250 -16.74 23.12 -4.76
CA ARG A 250 -18.00 23.35 -5.49
C ARG A 250 -18.61 22.07 -6.01
N ALA A 251 -17.86 20.98 -6.04
CA ALA A 251 -18.34 19.69 -6.50
C ALA A 251 -17.51 18.54 -5.91
N ARG A 252 -18.21 17.44 -5.63
CA ARG A 252 -17.60 16.13 -5.39
C ARG A 252 -17.98 15.22 -6.54
N LEU A 253 -16.99 14.72 -7.28
CA LEU A 253 -17.17 13.80 -8.37
C LEU A 253 -16.60 12.43 -8.00
N SER A 254 -17.22 11.36 -8.51
CA SER A 254 -16.54 10.06 -8.53
C SER A 254 -15.68 9.93 -9.81
N TYR A 255 -14.68 9.01 -9.78
CA TYR A 255 -13.91 8.70 -10.98
C TYR A 255 -14.79 8.24 -12.15
N GLU A 256 -15.89 7.53 -11.87
CA GLU A 256 -16.87 7.10 -12.86
C GLU A 256 -17.62 8.31 -13.47
N GLN A 257 -18.02 9.28 -12.64
CA GLN A 257 -18.67 10.50 -13.11
C GLN A 257 -17.72 11.34 -13.96
N ALA A 258 -16.46 11.49 -13.53
CA ALA A 258 -15.43 12.18 -14.31
C ALA A 258 -15.17 11.46 -15.65
N ALA A 259 -15.13 10.13 -15.66
CA ALA A 259 -14.99 9.33 -16.88
C ALA A 259 -16.18 9.55 -17.85
N VAL A 260 -17.42 9.56 -17.34
CA VAL A 260 -18.61 9.85 -18.14
C VAL A 260 -18.56 11.26 -18.75
N MET A 261 -18.05 12.25 -18.00
CA MET A 261 -17.87 13.62 -18.51
C MET A 261 -16.83 13.67 -19.62
N LEU A 262 -15.71 12.95 -19.47
CA LEU A 262 -14.61 12.93 -20.44
C LEU A 262 -14.97 12.20 -21.74
N GLU A 263 -15.63 11.04 -21.65
CA GLU A 263 -15.87 10.17 -22.81
C GLU A 263 -17.20 10.43 -23.51
N HIS A 264 -18.24 10.80 -22.74
CA HIS A 264 -19.59 10.93 -23.28
C HIS A 264 -20.10 12.37 -23.28
N GLY A 265 -19.33 13.33 -22.72
CA GLY A 265 -19.74 14.72 -22.64
C GLY A 265 -21.03 14.93 -21.81
N ARG A 266 -21.34 14.02 -20.87
CA ARG A 266 -22.54 14.06 -20.02
C ARG A 266 -22.21 14.59 -18.64
N GLY A 267 -23.13 15.36 -18.05
CA GLY A 267 -22.99 15.98 -16.72
C GLY A 267 -23.20 17.49 -16.77
N PRO A 268 -23.18 18.18 -15.60
CA PRO A 268 -23.33 19.63 -15.54
C PRO A 268 -22.25 20.32 -16.38
N ALA A 269 -22.69 21.30 -17.21
CA ALA A 269 -21.83 21.90 -18.24
C ALA A 269 -20.54 22.51 -17.68
N GLU A 270 -20.63 23.19 -16.54
CA GLU A 270 -19.51 23.85 -15.89
C GLU A 270 -18.50 22.82 -15.35
N GLN A 271 -18.95 21.80 -14.60
CA GLN A 271 -18.09 20.74 -14.06
C GLN A 271 -17.39 19.98 -15.18
N ARG A 272 -18.13 19.64 -16.25
CA ARG A 272 -17.60 18.96 -17.42
C ARG A 272 -16.49 19.78 -18.10
N ALA A 273 -16.70 21.08 -18.32
CA ALA A 273 -15.68 21.94 -18.91
C ALA A 273 -14.39 21.91 -18.09
N ARG A 274 -14.49 22.05 -16.78
CA ARG A 274 -13.35 22.01 -15.85
C ARG A 274 -12.62 20.66 -15.86
N VAL A 275 -13.37 19.54 -15.84
CA VAL A 275 -12.77 18.18 -15.89
C VAL A 275 -12.02 17.99 -17.22
N VAL A 276 -12.55 18.47 -18.34
CA VAL A 276 -11.88 18.39 -19.65
C VAL A 276 -10.58 19.23 -19.66
N GLU A 277 -10.63 20.44 -19.13
CA GLU A 277 -9.45 21.31 -19.03
C GLU A 277 -8.36 20.72 -18.12
N LEU A 278 -8.73 20.26 -16.92
CA LEU A 278 -7.80 19.58 -15.99
C LEU A 278 -7.20 18.33 -16.64
N ARG A 279 -7.99 17.57 -17.41
CA ARG A 279 -7.48 16.41 -18.13
C ARG A 279 -6.46 16.81 -19.19
N ALA A 280 -6.73 17.85 -19.97
CA ALA A 280 -5.80 18.34 -20.97
C ALA A 280 -4.48 18.83 -20.35
N LEU A 281 -4.54 19.45 -19.16
CA LEU A 281 -3.37 19.83 -18.37
C LEU A 281 -2.61 18.58 -17.90
N ALA A 282 -3.28 17.64 -17.26
CA ALA A 282 -2.67 16.39 -16.77
C ALA A 282 -1.96 15.62 -17.89
N ASP A 283 -2.55 15.57 -19.10
CA ASP A 283 -1.92 14.95 -20.27
C ASP A 283 -0.63 15.65 -20.70
N ARG A 284 -0.57 16.99 -20.60
CA ARG A 284 0.66 17.76 -20.87
C ARG A 284 1.73 17.46 -19.82
N MET A 285 1.37 17.45 -18.54
CA MET A 285 2.28 17.17 -17.42
C MET A 285 2.81 15.74 -17.49
N ARG A 286 1.95 14.75 -17.79
CA ARG A 286 2.35 13.37 -17.99
C ARG A 286 3.35 13.22 -19.14
N ARG A 287 3.18 13.91 -20.26
CA ARG A 287 4.15 13.92 -21.35
C ARG A 287 5.52 14.44 -20.91
N VAL A 288 5.58 15.46 -20.04
CA VAL A 288 6.83 15.97 -19.47
C VAL A 288 7.49 14.90 -18.60
N ARG A 289 6.71 14.27 -17.69
CA ARG A 289 7.19 13.21 -16.79
C ARG A 289 7.72 12.00 -17.57
N LEU A 290 6.98 11.54 -18.59
CA LEU A 290 7.40 10.41 -19.41
C LEU A 290 8.64 10.73 -20.27
N ARG A 291 8.80 11.98 -20.78
CA ARG A 291 10.02 12.39 -21.48
C ARG A 291 11.25 12.40 -20.56
N ARG A 292 11.06 12.69 -19.27
CA ARG A 292 12.10 12.61 -18.24
C ARG A 292 12.53 11.18 -17.97
N GLY A 293 11.68 10.19 -18.26
CA GLY A 293 11.99 8.77 -18.14
C GLY A 293 11.23 8.07 -17.02
N ALA A 294 10.12 8.64 -16.51
CA ALA A 294 9.31 7.97 -15.50
C ALA A 294 8.86 6.59 -15.98
N ILE A 295 8.93 5.61 -15.08
CA ILE A 295 8.64 4.20 -15.34
C ILE A 295 7.17 3.93 -15.02
N GLU A 296 6.47 3.27 -15.93
CA GLU A 296 5.11 2.77 -15.71
C GLU A 296 5.13 1.24 -15.87
N LEU A 297 4.88 0.53 -14.76
CA LEU A 297 4.78 -0.93 -14.75
C LEU A 297 3.31 -1.33 -14.83
N ALA A 298 2.92 -1.93 -15.95
CA ALA A 298 1.58 -2.49 -16.11
C ALA A 298 1.52 -3.87 -15.43
N LEU A 299 1.08 -3.90 -14.19
CA LEU A 299 0.77 -5.13 -13.46
C LEU A 299 -0.74 -5.25 -13.29
N PRO A 300 -1.30 -6.47 -13.42
CA PRO A 300 -2.72 -6.69 -13.17
C PRO A 300 -3.00 -6.50 -11.68
N GLU A 301 -3.98 -5.67 -11.36
CA GLU A 301 -4.50 -5.54 -10.01
C GLU A 301 -5.78 -6.37 -9.88
N VAL A 302 -5.91 -7.09 -8.78
CA VAL A 302 -7.07 -7.93 -8.47
C VAL A 302 -7.96 -7.20 -7.48
N LYS A 303 -9.27 -7.12 -7.79
CA LYS A 303 -10.31 -6.60 -6.91
C LYS A 303 -11.18 -7.76 -6.41
N VAL A 304 -11.38 -7.81 -5.09
CA VAL A 304 -12.31 -8.74 -4.44
C VAL A 304 -13.58 -7.98 -4.10
N ARG A 305 -14.73 -8.57 -4.42
CA ARG A 305 -16.04 -8.03 -4.07
C ARG A 305 -16.74 -9.00 -3.12
N LEU A 306 -17.14 -8.48 -1.98
CA LEU A 306 -18.01 -9.20 -1.05
C LEU A 306 -19.47 -9.13 -1.51
N ASP A 307 -20.27 -10.05 -1.05
CA ASP A 307 -21.71 -10.02 -1.21
C ASP A 307 -22.29 -8.91 -0.32
N GLU A 308 -23.24 -8.14 -0.84
CA GLU A 308 -23.83 -6.99 -0.11
C GLU A 308 -24.76 -7.48 1.01
N ASP A 309 -25.40 -8.64 0.83
CA ASP A 309 -26.35 -9.22 1.78
C ASP A 309 -25.68 -10.19 2.77
N ASP A 310 -24.52 -10.76 2.41
CA ASP A 310 -23.74 -11.70 3.24
C ASP A 310 -22.25 -11.38 3.23
N PRO A 311 -21.74 -10.60 4.22
CA PRO A 311 -20.33 -10.24 4.31
C PRO A 311 -19.38 -11.43 4.56
N GLU A 312 -19.93 -12.62 4.87
CA GLU A 312 -19.16 -13.85 4.97
C GLU A 312 -19.01 -14.57 3.61
N ARG A 313 -19.48 -13.96 2.52
CA ARG A 313 -19.42 -14.50 1.17
C ARG A 313 -18.67 -13.57 0.22
N VAL A 314 -17.72 -14.14 -0.53
CA VAL A 314 -17.08 -13.45 -1.64
C VAL A 314 -17.89 -13.65 -2.91
N ARG A 315 -18.39 -12.56 -3.48
CA ARG A 315 -19.20 -12.57 -4.71
C ARG A 315 -18.36 -12.73 -5.97
N ALA A 316 -17.22 -12.03 -6.04
CA ALA A 316 -16.37 -12.05 -7.22
C ALA A 316 -14.91 -11.74 -6.88
N VAL A 317 -14.00 -12.35 -7.65
CA VAL A 317 -12.59 -12.00 -7.73
C VAL A 317 -12.31 -11.71 -9.20
N GLU A 318 -12.01 -10.46 -9.50
CA GLU A 318 -11.87 -9.98 -10.87
C GLU A 318 -10.64 -9.08 -11.04
N LEU A 319 -10.11 -8.99 -12.25
CA LEU A 319 -9.09 -7.97 -12.52
C LEU A 319 -9.73 -6.59 -12.35
N ALA A 320 -9.09 -5.75 -11.56
CA ALA A 320 -9.39 -4.32 -11.54
C ALA A 320 -8.95 -3.74 -12.90
N ARG A 321 -9.62 -4.16 -13.97
CA ARG A 321 -9.54 -3.43 -15.23
C ARG A 321 -10.32 -2.14 -14.98
N ALA A 322 -9.59 -1.11 -14.56
CA ALA A 322 -10.14 0.21 -14.78
C ALA A 322 -10.47 0.25 -16.27
N LYS A 323 -11.77 0.34 -16.58
CA LYS A 323 -12.18 0.62 -17.97
C LYS A 323 -11.27 1.75 -18.43
N PRO A 324 -10.75 1.75 -19.67
CA PRO A 324 -9.79 2.77 -20.11
C PRO A 324 -10.25 4.20 -19.79
N GLU A 325 -11.57 4.41 -19.77
CA GLU A 325 -12.21 5.68 -19.41
C GLU A 325 -11.97 6.05 -17.94
N ILE A 326 -12.16 5.10 -17.03
CA ILE A 326 -11.96 5.31 -15.59
C ILE A 326 -10.46 5.49 -15.31
N ALA A 327 -9.59 4.71 -15.97
CA ALA A 327 -8.14 4.87 -15.86
C ALA A 327 -7.69 6.28 -16.23
N ARG A 328 -8.35 6.93 -17.21
CA ARG A 328 -8.05 8.32 -17.56
C ARG A 328 -8.42 9.29 -16.45
N ALA A 329 -9.53 9.07 -15.76
CA ALA A 329 -9.93 9.91 -14.63
C ALA A 329 -8.96 9.74 -13.44
N TYR A 330 -8.52 8.51 -13.14
CA TYR A 330 -7.46 8.25 -12.15
C TYR A 330 -6.16 8.97 -12.52
N ASN A 331 -5.68 8.81 -13.74
CA ASN A 331 -4.44 9.44 -14.20
C ASN A 331 -4.52 10.98 -14.17
N LEU A 332 -5.71 11.57 -14.29
CA LEU A 332 -5.87 13.01 -14.15
C LEU A 332 -5.41 13.46 -12.75
N ILE A 333 -6.02 12.90 -11.71
CA ILE A 333 -5.70 13.28 -10.32
C ILE A 333 -4.27 12.87 -9.96
N GLU A 334 -3.84 11.68 -10.34
CA GLU A 334 -2.47 11.19 -10.10
C GLU A 334 -1.42 12.19 -10.59
N GLU A 335 -1.52 12.69 -11.83
CA GLU A 335 -0.53 13.62 -12.38
C GLU A 335 -0.51 14.95 -11.63
N LEU A 336 -1.67 15.47 -11.20
CA LEU A 336 -1.73 16.70 -10.44
C LEU A 336 -1.14 16.54 -9.04
N MET A 337 -1.41 15.39 -8.38
CA MET A 337 -0.84 15.07 -7.06
C MET A 337 0.67 14.85 -7.14
N LEU A 338 1.15 14.13 -8.17
CA LEU A 338 2.59 13.97 -8.40
C LEU A 338 3.29 15.33 -8.56
N ALA A 339 2.70 16.25 -9.32
CA ALA A 339 3.25 17.58 -9.50
C ALA A 339 3.28 18.40 -8.21
N ALA A 340 2.21 18.36 -7.40
CA ALA A 340 2.15 19.04 -6.12
C ALA A 340 3.22 18.48 -5.15
N ASN A 341 3.34 17.16 -5.05
CA ASN A 341 4.36 16.49 -4.24
C ASN A 341 5.80 16.86 -4.67
N GLU A 342 6.09 16.91 -5.98
CA GLU A 342 7.38 17.35 -6.50
C GLU A 342 7.64 18.86 -6.25
N ALA A 343 6.61 19.71 -6.38
CA ALA A 343 6.69 21.13 -6.12
C ALA A 343 7.04 21.42 -4.66
N VAL A 344 6.33 20.76 -3.73
CA VAL A 344 6.60 20.88 -2.29
C VAL A 344 7.99 20.36 -1.93
N ALA A 345 8.41 19.21 -2.49
CA ALA A 345 9.77 18.70 -2.30
C ALA A 345 10.84 19.70 -2.74
N ARG A 346 10.61 20.42 -3.84
CA ARG A 346 11.50 21.46 -4.35
C ARG A 346 11.55 22.68 -3.43
N ILE A 347 10.40 23.15 -2.93
CA ILE A 347 10.32 24.24 -1.96
C ILE A 347 11.08 23.86 -0.69
N ALA A 348 10.79 22.68 -0.13
CA ALA A 348 11.42 22.18 1.07
C ALA A 348 12.94 22.04 0.91
N GLY A 349 13.41 21.53 -0.23
CA GLY A 349 14.83 21.38 -0.55
C GLY A 349 15.54 22.73 -0.66
N LYS A 350 14.97 23.72 -1.35
CA LYS A 350 15.50 25.09 -1.44
C LYS A 350 15.61 25.74 -0.05
N ALA A 351 14.59 25.57 0.79
CA ALA A 351 14.54 26.12 2.14
C ALA A 351 15.29 25.26 3.19
N ARG A 352 15.85 24.11 2.80
CA ARG A 352 16.56 23.15 3.67
C ARG A 352 15.72 22.71 4.87
N LEU A 353 14.44 22.43 4.63
CA LEU A 353 13.52 22.00 5.68
C LEU A 353 13.72 20.52 6.05
N PRO A 354 13.49 20.14 7.32
CA PRO A 354 13.61 18.76 7.79
C PRO A 354 12.34 17.94 7.46
N VAL A 355 12.02 17.81 6.17
CA VAL A 355 10.87 17.03 5.65
C VAL A 355 11.20 15.56 5.48
N LEU A 356 10.16 14.74 5.31
CA LEU A 356 10.23 13.31 5.06
C LEU A 356 10.09 13.05 3.55
N TYR A 357 11.21 12.97 2.85
CA TYR A 357 11.20 12.61 1.43
C TYR A 357 10.72 11.18 1.23
N ARG A 358 9.97 10.96 0.17
CA ARG A 358 9.66 9.62 -0.37
C ARG A 358 10.73 9.28 -1.39
N VAL A 359 11.68 8.46 -1.00
CA VAL A 359 12.84 8.13 -1.81
C VAL A 359 12.69 6.73 -2.44
N HIS A 360 13.24 6.60 -3.64
CA HIS A 360 13.33 5.33 -4.34
C HIS A 360 14.71 5.26 -4.98
N ALA A 361 15.60 4.50 -4.37
CA ALA A 361 16.98 4.37 -4.84
C ALA A 361 17.03 3.67 -6.21
N ALA A 362 18.12 3.87 -6.94
CA ALA A 362 18.41 3.07 -8.11
C ALA A 362 18.46 1.58 -7.73
N PRO A 363 18.10 0.68 -8.64
CA PRO A 363 18.14 -0.75 -8.36
C PRO A 363 19.58 -1.22 -8.09
N ASP A 364 19.69 -2.23 -7.24
CA ASP A 364 20.95 -2.90 -6.95
C ASP A 364 21.48 -3.64 -8.17
N GLU A 365 22.79 -3.59 -8.39
CA GLU A 365 23.45 -4.16 -9.57
C GLU A 365 23.24 -5.68 -9.67
N GLU A 366 23.46 -6.42 -8.58
CA GLU A 366 23.29 -7.87 -8.53
C GLU A 366 21.85 -8.28 -8.84
N ARG A 367 20.87 -7.51 -8.35
CA ARG A 367 19.44 -7.76 -8.63
C ARG A 367 19.09 -7.53 -10.08
N ILE A 368 19.68 -6.53 -10.72
CA ILE A 368 19.48 -6.25 -12.16
C ILE A 368 20.15 -7.31 -13.01
N GLU A 369 21.37 -7.72 -12.70
CA GLU A 369 22.07 -8.81 -13.41
C GLU A 369 21.25 -10.10 -13.33
N ARG A 370 20.75 -10.46 -12.15
CA ARG A 370 19.88 -11.61 -11.97
C ARG A 370 18.58 -11.49 -12.78
N PHE A 371 17.95 -10.30 -12.77
CA PHE A 371 16.77 -10.03 -13.60
C PHE A 371 17.08 -10.28 -15.09
N CYS A 372 18.18 -9.73 -15.60
CA CYS A 372 18.59 -9.88 -17.00
C CYS A 372 18.84 -11.36 -17.36
N ALA A 373 19.52 -12.11 -16.48
CA ALA A 373 19.73 -13.53 -16.66
C ALA A 373 18.41 -14.32 -16.78
N VAL A 374 17.45 -14.04 -15.88
CA VAL A 374 16.11 -14.69 -15.92
C VAL A 374 15.32 -14.23 -17.15
N ALA A 375 15.37 -12.96 -17.52
CA ALA A 375 14.71 -12.44 -18.73
C ALA A 375 15.25 -13.10 -20.00
N GLY A 376 16.57 -13.35 -20.06
CA GLY A 376 17.21 -14.11 -21.15
C GLY A 376 16.64 -15.53 -21.30
N LEU A 377 16.37 -16.23 -20.18
CA LEU A 377 15.70 -17.54 -20.21
C LEU A 377 14.26 -17.46 -20.75
N LEU A 378 13.64 -16.29 -20.68
CA LEU A 378 12.31 -16.03 -21.24
C LEU A 378 12.35 -15.51 -22.68
N GLY A 379 13.54 -15.48 -23.32
CA GLY A 379 13.75 -15.01 -24.69
C GLY A 379 13.80 -13.48 -24.81
N ILE A 380 14.12 -12.78 -23.72
CA ILE A 380 14.22 -11.32 -23.69
C ILE A 380 15.64 -10.94 -23.25
N ASP A 381 16.50 -10.70 -24.23
CA ASP A 381 17.87 -10.26 -23.99
C ASP A 381 17.91 -8.77 -23.68
N VAL A 382 18.52 -8.41 -22.56
CA VAL A 382 18.74 -7.05 -22.12
C VAL A 382 20.07 -6.94 -21.37
N ASP A 383 20.83 -5.91 -21.71
CA ASP A 383 22.08 -5.60 -21.03
C ASP A 383 21.77 -4.93 -19.66
N PRO A 384 22.34 -5.41 -18.54
CA PRO A 384 22.20 -4.79 -17.23
C PRO A 384 22.55 -3.30 -17.22
N GLU A 385 23.57 -2.86 -17.95
CA GLU A 385 23.98 -1.47 -18.03
C GLU A 385 22.87 -0.55 -18.56
N VAL A 386 22.05 -1.05 -19.50
CA VAL A 386 20.91 -0.31 -20.05
C VAL A 386 19.85 -0.02 -18.99
N LEU A 387 19.70 -0.87 -17.98
CA LEU A 387 18.66 -0.74 -16.95
C LEU A 387 19.06 0.14 -15.76
N ARG A 388 20.27 0.71 -15.76
CA ARG A 388 20.77 1.58 -14.67
C ARG A 388 20.11 2.97 -14.62
N THR A 389 19.46 3.39 -15.69
CA THR A 389 18.79 4.70 -15.73
C THR A 389 17.28 4.56 -15.93
N PRO A 390 16.47 5.44 -15.34
CA PRO A 390 15.01 5.40 -15.51
C PRO A 390 14.59 5.45 -16.98
N LYS A 391 15.25 6.31 -17.78
CA LYS A 391 14.92 6.49 -19.19
C LYS A 391 15.21 5.25 -20.03
N ALA A 392 16.31 4.57 -19.79
CA ALA A 392 16.66 3.35 -20.50
C ALA A 392 15.76 2.18 -20.08
N MET A 393 15.44 2.08 -18.79
CA MET A 393 14.46 1.11 -18.29
C MET A 393 13.06 1.33 -18.89
N GLN A 394 12.62 2.58 -19.01
CA GLN A 394 11.37 2.92 -19.71
C GLN A 394 11.40 2.47 -21.18
N ALA A 395 12.51 2.68 -21.87
CA ALA A 395 12.67 2.24 -23.26
C ALA A 395 12.60 0.69 -23.39
N PHE A 396 13.21 -0.02 -22.45
CA PHE A 396 13.11 -1.48 -22.37
C PHE A 396 11.65 -1.93 -22.18
N LEU A 397 10.92 -1.35 -21.22
CA LEU A 397 9.51 -1.68 -20.97
C LEU A 397 8.62 -1.44 -22.20
N ARG A 398 8.87 -0.39 -22.97
CA ARG A 398 8.18 -0.13 -24.24
C ARG A 398 8.50 -1.20 -25.29
N LYS A 399 9.77 -1.65 -25.37
CA LYS A 399 10.19 -2.71 -26.30
C LYS A 399 9.44 -4.00 -26.06
N ILE A 400 9.19 -4.35 -24.78
CA ILE A 400 8.51 -5.60 -24.41
C ILE A 400 6.98 -5.45 -24.26
N GLU A 401 6.39 -4.29 -24.53
CA GLU A 401 4.95 -4.01 -24.30
C GLU A 401 4.01 -5.03 -24.97
N LYS A 402 4.38 -5.53 -26.16
CA LYS A 402 3.62 -6.53 -26.92
C LYS A 402 4.13 -7.96 -26.75
N HIS A 403 5.14 -8.17 -25.91
CA HIS A 403 5.72 -9.51 -25.73
C HIS A 403 4.76 -10.42 -24.95
N PRO A 404 4.56 -11.70 -25.34
CA PRO A 404 3.64 -12.62 -24.66
C PRO A 404 3.95 -12.78 -23.17
N ARG A 405 5.24 -12.78 -22.81
CA ARG A 405 5.72 -12.92 -21.43
C ARG A 405 5.89 -11.60 -20.69
N ARG A 406 5.27 -10.50 -21.16
CA ARG A 406 5.37 -9.18 -20.55
C ARG A 406 5.00 -9.18 -19.05
N VAL A 407 3.90 -9.83 -18.68
CA VAL A 407 3.40 -9.80 -17.29
C VAL A 407 4.40 -10.45 -16.32
N PRO A 408 4.88 -11.69 -16.52
CA PRO A 408 5.90 -12.25 -15.64
C PRO A 408 7.20 -11.45 -15.65
N VAL A 409 7.64 -10.88 -16.77
CA VAL A 409 8.86 -10.05 -16.84
C VAL A 409 8.69 -8.74 -16.06
N ASN A 410 7.55 -8.07 -16.16
CA ASN A 410 7.25 -6.89 -15.34
C ASN A 410 7.24 -7.23 -13.84
N GLY A 411 6.70 -8.39 -13.46
CA GLY A 411 6.73 -8.87 -12.07
C GLY A 411 8.15 -9.18 -11.57
N LEU A 412 9.01 -9.73 -12.43
CA LEU A 412 10.44 -9.94 -12.13
C LEU A 412 11.17 -8.61 -11.96
N LEU A 413 10.93 -7.66 -12.86
CA LEU A 413 11.55 -6.33 -12.79
C LEU A 413 11.12 -5.60 -11.52
N LEU A 414 9.83 -5.62 -11.16
CA LEU A 414 9.36 -5.01 -9.92
C LEU A 414 10.10 -5.56 -8.69
N ARG A 415 10.36 -6.88 -8.65
CA ARG A 415 11.11 -7.52 -7.55
C ARG A 415 12.60 -7.16 -7.55
N ALA A 416 13.16 -6.79 -8.71
CA ALA A 416 14.55 -6.33 -8.84
C ALA A 416 14.72 -4.86 -8.42
N LEU A 417 13.67 -4.04 -8.51
CA LEU A 417 13.70 -2.65 -8.07
C LEU A 417 13.85 -2.55 -6.54
N ALA A 418 14.45 -1.45 -6.09
CA ALA A 418 14.46 -1.07 -4.68
C ALA A 418 13.02 -0.80 -4.20
N GLN A 419 12.77 -0.97 -2.91
CA GLN A 419 11.51 -0.54 -2.33
C GLN A 419 11.60 0.96 -1.99
N ALA A 420 10.54 1.72 -2.31
CA ALA A 420 10.45 3.10 -1.88
C ALA A 420 10.30 3.20 -0.36
N GLU A 421 10.91 4.21 0.26
CA GLU A 421 10.89 4.43 1.70
C GLU A 421 10.84 5.92 2.06
N TYR A 422 10.53 6.23 3.32
CA TYR A 422 10.65 7.59 3.84
C TYR A 422 12.06 7.84 4.36
N SER A 423 12.62 9.01 4.08
CA SER A 423 13.97 9.40 4.48
C SER A 423 14.09 10.90 4.65
N THR A 424 14.92 11.35 5.58
CA THR A 424 15.30 12.78 5.69
C THR A 424 16.39 13.17 4.68
N ALA A 425 17.04 12.19 4.05
CA ALA A 425 18.01 12.41 2.99
C ALA A 425 17.31 12.27 1.63
N ASN A 426 17.37 13.32 0.81
CA ASN A 426 16.84 13.28 -0.55
C ASN A 426 17.84 12.59 -1.49
N VAL A 427 17.54 11.34 -1.86
CA VAL A 427 18.31 10.60 -2.89
C VAL A 427 17.54 10.52 -4.22
N GLY A 428 16.44 11.25 -4.34
CA GLY A 428 15.55 11.22 -5.50
C GLY A 428 14.61 10.02 -5.52
N HIS A 429 13.83 9.93 -6.60
CA HIS A 429 12.88 8.84 -6.81
C HIS A 429 13.06 8.22 -8.19
N PHE A 430 13.78 7.10 -8.26
CA PHE A 430 14.18 6.45 -9.51
C PHE A 430 12.98 6.16 -10.44
N ALA A 431 11.93 5.49 -9.96
CA ALA A 431 10.79 5.14 -10.81
C ALA A 431 10.04 6.36 -11.37
N LEU A 432 10.00 7.48 -10.64
CA LEU A 432 9.41 8.74 -11.12
C LEU A 432 10.39 9.57 -11.96
N ALA A 433 11.64 9.15 -12.06
CA ALA A 433 12.73 9.94 -12.63
C ALA A 433 12.77 11.37 -12.04
N SER A 434 12.54 11.51 -10.73
CA SER A 434 12.44 12.78 -10.01
C SER A 434 13.66 13.01 -9.12
N GLY A 435 14.21 14.22 -9.16
CA GLY A 435 15.34 14.61 -8.29
C GLY A 435 14.93 14.89 -6.84
N GLY A 436 13.63 14.90 -6.51
CA GLY A 436 13.09 15.05 -5.16
C GLY A 436 11.60 14.88 -5.16
N TYR A 437 11.11 14.05 -4.26
CA TYR A 437 9.71 13.72 -4.11
C TYR A 437 9.38 13.51 -2.63
N LEU A 438 8.24 13.98 -2.20
CA LEU A 438 7.69 13.69 -0.88
C LEU A 438 6.19 13.45 -0.98
N HIS A 439 5.61 12.87 0.03
CA HIS A 439 4.17 12.74 0.14
C HIS A 439 3.60 13.94 0.91
N PHE A 440 2.68 14.67 0.30
CA PHE A 440 2.06 15.85 0.87
C PHE A 440 0.54 15.83 0.78
N THR A 441 0.01 15.10 -0.21
CA THR A 441 -1.37 15.24 -0.68
C THR A 441 -2.39 14.38 0.05
N SER A 442 -2.01 13.61 1.10
CA SER A 442 -2.97 12.76 1.82
C SER A 442 -2.71 12.69 3.34
N PRO A 443 -2.78 13.83 4.07
CA PRO A 443 -2.50 13.89 5.52
C PRO A 443 -3.60 13.24 6.38
N ILE A 444 -4.80 12.98 5.85
CA ILE A 444 -5.87 12.26 6.59
C ILE A 444 -5.48 10.79 6.80
N ARG A 445 -4.75 10.20 5.84
CA ARG A 445 -4.43 8.77 5.82
C ARG A 445 -2.94 8.42 5.83
N ARG A 446 -2.03 9.40 5.84
CA ARG A 446 -0.57 9.19 5.94
C ARG A 446 0.04 10.17 6.95
N TYR A 447 0.68 9.64 7.99
CA TYR A 447 1.30 10.43 9.04
C TYR A 447 2.50 11.26 8.54
N ALA A 448 3.24 10.76 7.57
CA ALA A 448 4.35 11.50 6.98
C ALA A 448 3.90 12.84 6.36
N ASP A 449 2.77 12.84 5.64
CA ASP A 449 2.18 14.05 5.06
C ASP A 449 1.79 15.06 6.16
N LEU A 450 1.19 14.58 7.25
CA LEU A 450 0.82 15.41 8.40
C LEU A 450 2.06 16.08 9.03
N VAL A 451 3.16 15.34 9.18
CA VAL A 451 4.43 15.88 9.68
C VAL A 451 4.97 16.94 8.74
N ASP A 452 4.98 16.68 7.43
CA ASP A 452 5.47 17.62 6.42
C ASP A 452 4.60 18.90 6.34
N HIS A 453 3.28 18.79 6.55
CA HIS A 453 2.40 19.96 6.70
C HIS A 453 2.80 20.85 7.88
N ARG A 454 3.15 20.26 9.03
CA ARG A 454 3.64 21.01 10.22
C ARG A 454 4.97 21.72 9.92
N VAL A 455 5.89 21.03 9.24
CA VAL A 455 7.18 21.61 8.84
C VAL A 455 6.98 22.80 7.91
N LEU A 456 6.09 22.68 6.93
CA LEU A 456 5.75 23.76 6.00
C LEU A 456 5.05 24.93 6.70
N LYS A 457 4.12 24.70 7.62
CA LYS A 457 3.50 25.76 8.42
C LYS A 457 4.52 26.52 9.27
N ALA A 458 5.47 25.80 9.89
CA ALA A 458 6.56 26.45 10.64
C ALA A 458 7.43 27.32 9.73
N TYR A 459 7.71 26.88 8.50
CA TYR A 459 8.41 27.67 7.49
C TYR A 459 7.62 28.91 7.08
N LEU A 460 6.34 28.76 6.73
CA LEU A 460 5.47 29.87 6.33
C LEU A 460 5.37 30.96 7.41
N ARG A 461 5.26 30.56 8.67
CA ARG A 461 5.26 31.51 9.80
C ARG A 461 6.56 32.28 9.94
N ARG A 462 7.69 31.61 9.78
CA ARG A 462 9.03 32.24 9.87
C ARG A 462 9.31 33.19 8.70
N SER A 463 8.76 32.89 7.52
CA SER A 463 8.89 33.72 6.32
C SER A 463 7.85 34.84 6.20
N GLY A 464 6.92 34.95 7.18
CA GLY A 464 5.82 35.93 7.15
C GLY A 464 4.66 35.58 6.22
N GLY A 465 4.66 34.38 5.65
CA GLY A 465 3.59 33.90 4.75
C GLY A 465 2.35 33.36 5.45
N PHE A 466 2.37 33.27 6.78
CA PHE A 466 1.21 32.84 7.59
C PHE A 466 1.29 33.40 9.00
N ALA A 467 0.24 34.08 9.47
CA ALA A 467 0.16 34.74 10.77
C ALA A 467 -1.07 34.31 11.62
N GLY A 468 -1.58 33.10 11.43
CA GLY A 468 -2.76 32.60 12.15
C GLY A 468 -2.55 32.46 13.67
N PRO A 469 -3.64 32.29 14.46
CA PRO A 469 -3.59 32.26 15.91
C PRO A 469 -2.96 30.99 16.49
N GLU A 470 -2.76 29.97 15.68
CA GLU A 470 -2.17 28.69 16.08
C GLU A 470 -0.73 28.88 16.58
N PRO A 471 -0.26 28.10 17.56
CA PRO A 471 1.16 28.11 17.90
C PRO A 471 2.01 27.64 16.72
N THR A 472 3.19 28.24 16.54
CA THR A 472 4.12 27.82 15.49
C THR A 472 4.60 26.39 15.78
N PRO A 473 4.38 25.45 14.85
CA PRO A 473 4.87 24.07 15.03
C PRO A 473 6.39 24.08 15.21
N ARG A 474 6.90 23.15 16.03
CA ARG A 474 8.33 22.96 16.17
C ARG A 474 8.85 22.22 14.93
N LEU A 475 10.02 22.62 14.43
CA LEU A 475 10.71 21.81 13.45
C LEU A 475 11.30 20.58 14.16
N PRO A 476 11.07 19.38 13.66
CA PRO A 476 11.65 18.19 14.27
C PRO A 476 13.17 18.20 14.17
N GLU A 477 13.85 17.82 15.24
CA GLU A 477 15.28 17.58 15.18
C GLU A 477 15.58 16.40 14.24
N ARG A 478 16.76 16.42 13.62
CA ARG A 478 17.12 15.42 12.60
C ARG A 478 16.96 13.97 13.07
N HIS A 479 17.31 13.68 14.33
CA HIS A 479 17.17 12.33 14.87
C HIS A 479 15.70 11.92 15.06
N VAL A 480 14.82 12.85 15.45
CA VAL A 480 13.37 12.65 15.57
C VAL A 480 12.77 12.41 14.20
N ALA A 481 13.09 13.26 13.20
CA ALA A 481 12.63 13.09 11.83
C ALA A 481 13.07 11.74 11.23
N ASN A 482 14.31 11.30 11.48
CA ASN A 482 14.79 9.98 11.07
C ASN A 482 14.00 8.84 11.74
N ALA A 483 13.68 8.96 13.03
CA ALA A 483 12.87 7.97 13.75
C ALA A 483 11.44 7.88 13.17
N ILE A 484 10.83 9.03 12.83
CA ILE A 484 9.51 9.08 12.18
C ILE A 484 9.58 8.42 10.79
N ALA A 485 10.58 8.76 9.97
CA ALA A 485 10.76 8.20 8.63
C ALA A 485 10.93 6.66 8.66
N SER A 486 11.76 6.16 9.58
CA SER A 486 11.97 4.72 9.78
C SER A 486 10.68 4.01 10.22
N ARG A 487 9.95 4.60 11.18
CA ARG A 487 8.66 4.08 11.65
C ARG A 487 7.64 4.05 10.51
N ALA A 488 7.46 5.16 9.79
CA ALA A 488 6.52 5.25 8.67
C ALA A 488 6.83 4.19 7.60
N SER A 489 8.11 4.01 7.22
CA SER A 489 8.51 2.96 6.27
C SER A 489 8.24 1.55 6.78
N GLY A 490 8.44 1.30 8.08
CA GLY A 490 8.12 0.02 8.72
C GLY A 490 6.61 -0.26 8.71
N ARG A 491 5.82 0.72 9.20
CA ARG A 491 4.36 0.60 9.29
C ARG A 491 3.69 0.47 7.92
N GLU A 492 4.19 1.18 6.90
CA GLU A 492 3.69 1.02 5.53
C GLU A 492 3.80 -0.43 5.05
N ARG A 493 4.94 -1.09 5.31
CA ARG A 493 5.13 -2.51 4.94
C ARG A 493 4.18 -3.44 5.69
N GLU A 494 3.95 -3.19 6.97
CA GLU A 494 3.05 -3.98 7.81
C GLU A 494 1.59 -3.81 7.37
N VAL A 495 1.13 -2.58 7.15
CA VAL A 495 -0.22 -2.29 6.64
C VAL A 495 -0.42 -2.90 5.25
N ALA A 496 0.51 -2.68 4.32
CA ALA A 496 0.43 -3.28 2.99
C ALA A 496 0.46 -4.82 3.02
N GLN A 497 1.12 -5.43 4.01
CA GLN A 497 1.08 -6.89 4.18
C GLN A 497 -0.29 -7.34 4.73
N ALA A 498 -0.88 -6.59 5.67
CA ALA A 498 -2.24 -6.87 6.17
C ALA A 498 -3.27 -6.84 5.02
N GLU A 499 -3.20 -5.83 4.15
CA GLU A 499 -4.07 -5.71 2.97
C GLU A 499 -3.89 -6.88 2.00
N ARG A 500 -2.63 -7.30 1.74
CA ARG A 500 -2.35 -8.49 0.90
C ARG A 500 -2.86 -9.77 1.53
N ASP A 501 -2.64 -9.97 2.82
CA ASP A 501 -3.07 -11.16 3.55
C ASP A 501 -4.60 -11.28 3.60
N ALA A 502 -5.31 -10.16 3.81
CA ALA A 502 -6.76 -10.11 3.75
C ALA A 502 -7.29 -10.46 2.35
N LYS A 503 -6.66 -9.91 1.32
CA LYS A 503 -7.00 -10.24 -0.08
C LYS A 503 -6.77 -11.73 -0.37
N ALA A 504 -5.63 -12.30 0.03
CA ALA A 504 -5.30 -13.71 -0.15
C ALA A 504 -6.29 -14.62 0.60
N MET A 505 -6.67 -14.24 1.82
CA MET A 505 -7.69 -14.93 2.62
C MET A 505 -9.04 -14.96 1.89
N LEU A 506 -9.49 -13.82 1.36
CA LEU A 506 -10.75 -13.72 0.63
C LEU A 506 -10.70 -14.48 -0.70
N CYS A 507 -9.57 -14.48 -1.41
CA CYS A 507 -9.38 -15.32 -2.59
C CYS A 507 -9.48 -16.82 -2.24
N ALA A 508 -8.89 -17.26 -1.11
CA ALA A 508 -9.03 -18.63 -0.65
C ALA A 508 -10.48 -18.97 -0.28
N ALA A 509 -11.22 -18.04 0.36
CA ALA A 509 -12.64 -18.20 0.64
C ALA A 509 -13.46 -18.39 -0.64
N PHE A 510 -13.18 -17.59 -1.68
CA PHE A 510 -13.85 -17.68 -2.98
C PHE A 510 -13.56 -18.99 -3.72
N MET A 511 -12.36 -19.52 -3.58
CA MET A 511 -11.94 -20.74 -4.26
C MET A 511 -12.36 -22.03 -3.55
N ARG A 512 -12.71 -21.99 -2.26
CA ARG A 512 -12.98 -23.16 -1.45
C ARG A 512 -14.05 -24.09 -2.03
N ASP A 513 -15.10 -23.52 -2.59
CA ASP A 513 -16.22 -24.28 -3.17
C ASP A 513 -15.92 -24.82 -4.59
N ARG A 514 -14.71 -24.60 -5.10
CA ARG A 514 -14.24 -25.00 -6.43
C ARG A 514 -13.13 -26.05 -6.38
N ILE A 515 -12.92 -26.68 -5.23
CA ILE A 515 -11.93 -27.76 -5.09
C ILE A 515 -12.27 -28.90 -6.05
N GLY A 516 -11.29 -29.34 -6.84
CA GLY A 516 -11.44 -30.32 -7.93
C GLY A 516 -11.61 -29.70 -9.33
N ASP A 517 -11.90 -28.40 -9.42
CA ASP A 517 -11.99 -27.70 -10.71
C ASP A 517 -10.60 -27.49 -11.32
N ARG A 518 -10.57 -27.39 -12.66
CA ARG A 518 -9.34 -27.17 -13.45
C ARG A 518 -9.32 -25.77 -14.03
N PHE A 519 -8.13 -25.18 -13.99
CA PHE A 519 -7.90 -23.80 -14.42
C PHE A 519 -6.67 -23.68 -15.30
N GLU A 520 -6.69 -22.71 -16.21
CA GLU A 520 -5.51 -22.25 -16.91
C GLU A 520 -4.83 -21.14 -16.14
N GLY A 521 -3.49 -21.11 -16.19
CA GLY A 521 -2.73 -20.07 -15.52
C GLY A 521 -1.30 -20.00 -16.03
N THR A 522 -0.56 -19.07 -15.45
CA THR A 522 0.85 -18.81 -15.78
C THR A 522 1.70 -18.93 -14.52
N VAL A 523 2.85 -19.59 -14.63
CA VAL A 523 3.84 -19.64 -13.54
C VAL A 523 4.45 -18.25 -13.37
N ALA A 524 4.14 -17.60 -12.25
CA ALA A 524 4.58 -16.24 -11.93
C ALA A 524 5.91 -16.18 -11.15
N GLY A 525 6.31 -17.29 -10.54
CA GLY A 525 7.55 -17.37 -9.77
C GLY A 525 7.81 -18.75 -9.21
N LEU A 526 9.02 -18.96 -8.74
CA LEU A 526 9.50 -20.19 -8.11
C LEU A 526 10.17 -19.92 -6.77
N SER A 527 10.09 -20.88 -5.88
CA SER A 527 10.81 -20.92 -4.60
C SER A 527 11.11 -22.35 -4.19
N GLN A 528 11.83 -22.53 -3.09
CA GLN A 528 12.06 -23.87 -2.49
C GLN A 528 10.75 -24.60 -2.12
N ALA A 529 9.66 -23.85 -1.88
CA ALA A 529 8.35 -24.42 -1.56
C ALA A 529 7.62 -24.98 -2.79
N GLY A 530 7.90 -24.45 -4.01
CA GLY A 530 7.26 -24.86 -5.25
C GLY A 530 7.08 -23.71 -6.25
N ALA A 531 6.15 -23.90 -7.20
CA ALA A 531 5.84 -22.97 -8.26
C ALA A 531 4.57 -22.17 -7.94
N TYR A 532 4.68 -20.84 -7.96
CA TYR A 532 3.52 -19.94 -7.83
C TYR A 532 2.86 -19.76 -9.18
N VAL A 533 1.56 -19.96 -9.22
CA VAL A 533 0.74 -19.85 -10.43
C VAL A 533 -0.31 -18.79 -10.23
N THR A 534 -0.42 -17.88 -11.19
CA THR A 534 -1.54 -16.94 -11.30
C THR A 534 -2.52 -17.49 -12.32
N LEU A 535 -3.77 -17.71 -11.92
CA LEU A 535 -4.84 -18.17 -12.81
C LEU A 535 -5.31 -17.02 -13.71
N ASP A 536 -5.85 -17.37 -14.88
CA ASP A 536 -6.39 -16.37 -15.81
C ASP A 536 -7.78 -15.89 -15.38
N ASP A 537 -8.63 -16.84 -14.97
CA ASP A 537 -10.01 -16.59 -14.52
C ASP A 537 -10.46 -17.70 -13.54
N PRO A 538 -10.76 -17.36 -12.28
CA PRO A 538 -10.57 -16.05 -11.65
C PRO A 538 -9.09 -15.73 -11.45
N PRO A 539 -8.69 -14.42 -11.44
CA PRO A 539 -7.30 -14.02 -11.30
C PRO A 539 -6.79 -14.17 -9.86
N VAL A 540 -6.53 -15.39 -9.45
CA VAL A 540 -6.02 -15.71 -8.11
C VAL A 540 -4.65 -16.36 -8.19
N ASP A 541 -3.86 -16.13 -7.15
CA ASP A 541 -2.54 -16.74 -6.99
C ASP A 541 -2.63 -17.98 -6.10
N GLY A 542 -1.89 -19.02 -6.47
CA GLY A 542 -1.75 -20.23 -5.66
C GLY A 542 -0.40 -20.90 -5.90
N ILE A 543 -0.15 -22.01 -5.24
CA ILE A 543 1.11 -22.72 -5.27
C ILE A 543 0.94 -24.20 -5.70
N ILE A 544 1.76 -24.64 -6.63
CA ILE A 544 2.05 -26.06 -6.86
C ILE A 544 3.20 -26.41 -5.92
N ARG A 545 2.91 -27.17 -4.86
CA ARG A 545 3.92 -27.57 -3.88
C ARG A 545 4.96 -28.51 -4.49
N ARG A 546 6.26 -28.24 -4.29
CA ARG A 546 7.32 -29.12 -4.77
C ARG A 546 7.19 -30.54 -4.23
N ASN A 547 6.95 -30.69 -2.93
CA ASN A 547 6.79 -32.01 -2.30
C ASN A 547 5.54 -32.78 -2.76
N ALA A 548 4.48 -32.09 -3.19
CA ALA A 548 3.31 -32.71 -3.81
C ALA A 548 3.64 -33.19 -5.22
N LEU A 549 4.31 -32.36 -6.02
CA LEU A 549 4.78 -32.71 -7.35
C LEU A 549 5.76 -33.91 -7.30
N GLU A 550 6.71 -33.92 -6.37
CA GLU A 550 7.68 -35.00 -6.17
C GLU A 550 6.98 -36.32 -5.79
N ARG A 551 5.96 -36.27 -4.93
CA ARG A 551 5.17 -37.47 -4.56
C ARG A 551 4.38 -38.02 -5.73
N GLU A 552 3.76 -37.14 -6.53
CA GLU A 552 2.95 -37.53 -7.68
C GLU A 552 3.80 -38.15 -8.80
N THR A 553 4.92 -37.53 -9.13
CA THR A 553 5.83 -37.97 -10.21
C THR A 553 6.85 -39.02 -9.74
N ARG A 554 6.97 -39.23 -8.42
CA ARG A 554 7.97 -40.11 -7.77
C ARG A 554 9.41 -39.78 -8.16
N GLU A 555 9.73 -38.49 -8.30
CA GLU A 555 11.07 -37.99 -8.60
C GLU A 555 11.35 -36.69 -7.86
N THR A 556 12.64 -36.37 -7.67
CA THR A 556 13.08 -35.10 -7.06
C THR A 556 13.05 -33.99 -8.10
N PHE A 557 12.64 -32.82 -7.69
CA PHE A 557 12.71 -31.60 -8.50
C PHE A 557 13.78 -30.66 -7.99
N VAL A 558 14.74 -30.33 -8.85
CA VAL A 558 15.84 -29.41 -8.54
C VAL A 558 15.54 -28.03 -9.10
N LEU A 559 15.66 -27.02 -8.24
CA LEU A 559 15.53 -25.61 -8.59
C LEU A 559 16.88 -25.09 -9.06
N ASP A 560 16.93 -24.38 -10.18
CA ASP A 560 18.15 -23.74 -10.66
C ASP A 560 18.61 -22.58 -9.74
N ASP A 561 19.87 -22.14 -9.88
CA ASP A 561 20.46 -21.08 -9.05
C ASP A 561 19.75 -19.73 -9.22
N LEU A 562 19.12 -19.49 -10.39
CA LEU A 562 18.34 -18.30 -10.68
C LEU A 562 16.92 -18.35 -10.09
N MET A 563 16.47 -19.50 -9.57
CA MET A 563 15.09 -19.79 -9.17
C MET A 563 14.09 -19.48 -10.30
N ALA A 564 14.47 -19.77 -11.52
CA ALA A 564 13.69 -19.51 -12.71
C ALA A 564 13.08 -20.78 -13.31
N ARG A 565 13.68 -21.94 -13.02
CA ARG A 565 13.25 -23.24 -13.53
C ARG A 565 13.44 -24.34 -12.50
N MET A 566 12.48 -25.23 -12.39
CA MET A 566 12.50 -26.44 -11.58
C MET A 566 12.45 -27.65 -12.51
N THR A 567 13.39 -28.59 -12.37
CA THR A 567 13.57 -29.73 -13.29
C THR A 567 13.54 -31.04 -12.54
N GLY A 568 12.72 -32.00 -13.01
CA GLY A 568 12.71 -33.37 -12.51
C GLY A 568 13.96 -34.14 -12.91
N GLU A 569 14.66 -34.72 -11.96
CA GLU A 569 15.97 -35.35 -12.16
C GLU A 569 15.93 -36.56 -13.13
N ARG A 570 14.81 -37.28 -13.19
CA ARG A 570 14.68 -38.47 -14.02
C ARG A 570 13.97 -38.21 -15.35
N SER A 571 12.85 -37.49 -15.31
CA SER A 571 12.03 -37.24 -16.48
C SER A 571 12.56 -36.09 -17.35
N GLY A 572 13.38 -35.20 -16.76
CA GLY A 572 13.74 -33.96 -17.40
C GLY A 572 12.55 -32.98 -17.54
N THR A 573 11.41 -33.29 -16.94
CA THR A 573 10.23 -32.42 -16.94
C THR A 573 10.58 -31.10 -16.26
N THR A 574 10.29 -29.98 -16.92
CA THR A 574 10.60 -28.64 -16.39
C THR A 574 9.33 -27.84 -16.13
N VAL A 575 9.37 -27.05 -15.05
CA VAL A 575 8.39 -26.02 -14.75
C VAL A 575 9.16 -24.72 -14.55
N GLY A 576 8.90 -23.70 -15.35
CA GLY A 576 9.65 -22.44 -15.34
C GLY A 576 8.73 -21.22 -15.27
N ILE A 577 9.31 -20.09 -14.88
CA ILE A 577 8.60 -18.79 -14.89
C ILE A 577 8.12 -18.51 -16.32
N GLY A 578 6.87 -18.05 -16.45
CA GLY A 578 6.24 -17.76 -17.73
C GLY A 578 5.65 -18.97 -18.45
N ASP A 579 5.80 -20.19 -17.92
CA ASP A 579 5.12 -21.36 -18.47
C ASP A 579 3.61 -21.26 -18.31
N ARG A 580 2.88 -21.61 -19.37
CA ARG A 580 1.44 -21.79 -19.34
C ARG A 580 1.12 -23.19 -18.83
N VAL A 581 0.19 -23.29 -17.87
CA VAL A 581 -0.15 -24.54 -17.21
C VAL A 581 -1.65 -24.73 -17.09
N ILE A 582 -2.09 -25.99 -17.07
CA ILE A 582 -3.40 -26.39 -16.53
C ILE A 582 -3.13 -26.96 -15.16
N VAL A 583 -3.87 -26.46 -14.18
CA VAL A 583 -3.79 -26.89 -12.78
C VAL A 583 -5.16 -27.30 -12.27
N GLU A 584 -5.19 -28.22 -11.31
CA GLU A 584 -6.37 -28.60 -10.56
C GLU A 584 -6.28 -28.03 -9.14
N LEU A 585 -7.36 -27.42 -8.66
CA LEU A 585 -7.42 -26.89 -7.30
C LEU A 585 -7.56 -28.05 -6.30
N VAL A 586 -6.57 -28.22 -5.43
CA VAL A 586 -6.55 -29.32 -4.45
C VAL A 586 -6.85 -28.87 -3.03
N ASP A 587 -6.56 -27.62 -2.69
CA ASP A 587 -6.87 -27.03 -1.37
C ASP A 587 -7.01 -25.51 -1.43
N ALA A 588 -7.91 -24.97 -0.60
CA ALA A 588 -8.09 -23.54 -0.43
C ALA A 588 -8.38 -23.25 1.06
N SER A 589 -7.34 -22.81 1.78
CA SER A 589 -7.39 -22.61 3.21
C SER A 589 -7.51 -21.14 3.58
N ILE A 590 -8.64 -20.73 4.13
CA ILE A 590 -8.91 -19.38 4.62
C ILE A 590 -7.90 -19.03 5.73
N ALA A 591 -7.75 -19.91 6.73
CA ALA A 591 -6.87 -19.69 7.86
C ALA A 591 -5.39 -19.57 7.46
N ARG A 592 -4.95 -20.37 6.49
CA ARG A 592 -3.57 -20.30 5.94
C ARG A 592 -3.40 -19.25 4.84
N ARG A 593 -4.50 -18.63 4.36
CA ARG A 593 -4.50 -17.64 3.27
C ARG A 593 -3.85 -18.19 2.01
N GLN A 594 -4.10 -19.46 1.70
CA GLN A 594 -3.34 -20.21 0.69
C GLN A 594 -4.24 -21.05 -0.18
N ILE A 595 -3.91 -21.06 -1.46
CA ILE A 595 -4.53 -21.87 -2.49
C ILE A 595 -3.47 -22.83 -3.01
N GLU A 596 -3.75 -24.13 -3.03
CA GLU A 596 -2.83 -25.15 -3.51
C GLU A 596 -3.35 -25.83 -4.77
N PHE A 597 -2.45 -26.00 -5.73
CA PHE A 597 -2.74 -26.61 -7.02
C PHE A 597 -1.94 -27.90 -7.23
N ALA A 598 -2.53 -28.85 -7.97
CA ALA A 598 -1.83 -29.93 -8.63
C ALA A 598 -1.55 -29.55 -10.09
N LEU A 599 -0.38 -29.90 -10.61
CA LEU A 599 -0.03 -29.67 -12.01
C LEU A 599 -0.65 -30.79 -12.88
N ILE A 600 -1.56 -30.45 -13.78
CA ILE A 600 -2.13 -31.42 -14.72
C ILE A 600 -1.27 -31.54 -15.97
N ARG A 601 -0.94 -30.41 -16.60
CA ARG A 601 -0.03 -30.37 -17.76
C ARG A 601 0.51 -28.97 -18.03
N ARG A 602 1.64 -28.91 -18.72
CA ARG A 602 2.11 -27.68 -19.37
C ARG A 602 1.42 -27.53 -20.73
N LEU A 603 1.11 -26.31 -21.08
CA LEU A 603 0.65 -25.95 -22.42
C LEU A 603 1.86 -25.55 -23.28
N ALA A 604 1.86 -25.97 -24.54
CA ALA A 604 2.84 -25.47 -25.50
C ALA A 604 2.61 -23.96 -25.71
N VAL A 605 3.68 -23.17 -25.63
CA VAL A 605 3.65 -21.71 -25.86
C VAL A 605 3.92 -21.44 -27.33
#